data_b67793589b38bf2431164bb607e85dbb
#
_entry.id   b67793589b38bf2431164bb607e85dbb
#
_cell.length_a   1.000
_cell.length_b   1.000
_cell.length_c   1.000
_cell.angle_alpha   90.00
_cell.angle_beta   90.00
_cell.angle_gamma   90.00
#
_symmetry.space_group_name_H-M   'P 1'
#
loop_
_entity.id
_entity.type
_entity.pdbx_description
1 polymer ?
#
loop_
_entity_poly.entity_id
_entity_poly.type
_entity_poly.pdbx_seq_one_letter_code
_entity_poly.pdbx_strand_id
1 'polypeptide(L)'
;IFGPIKDYECVCGKYKRMKFKGIICEKCGVEVTLTKVRRERMGHIPLAAPVAHIWFLKSLPSRIGLLLDLALKDLEKVLYFESFIVTEPGMIKSLKKFQILSDDENSALKEEHGDSFQSMIGAEAIQKLLSEIDLPSEQVKVREELSSTSSETKKKKLVKRLKLVEAFLSSKLKPEWMIMNVIPVIPPELRPLVPLDGGRFATSDLNDL
;
A
#
# COMPACT_ATOMS: atom_id res chain seq x y z
N ILE A 1 -4.80 13.43 19.69
CA ILE A 1 -5.42 12.37 18.86
C ILE A 1 -5.83 11.19 19.74
N PHE A 2 -4.91 10.66 20.53
CA PHE A 2 -5.10 9.40 21.26
C PHE A 2 -5.80 9.54 22.62
N GLY A 3 -6.07 10.75 23.06
CA GLY A 3 -6.76 11.01 24.31
C GLY A 3 -5.86 11.10 25.56
N PRO A 4 -6.46 11.28 26.73
CA PRO A 4 -5.76 11.57 27.97
C PRO A 4 -5.12 10.33 28.58
N ILE A 5 -4.11 10.54 29.44
CA ILE A 5 -3.42 9.47 30.20
C ILE A 5 -4.22 9.12 31.47
N LYS A 6 -4.95 10.08 32.04
CA LYS A 6 -5.83 9.90 33.19
C LYS A 6 -7.26 10.23 32.85
N ASP A 7 -8.20 9.54 33.47
CA ASP A 7 -9.63 9.75 33.23
C ASP A 7 -10.03 11.19 33.56
N TYR A 8 -10.70 11.84 32.60
CA TYR A 8 -11.22 13.19 32.72
C TYR A 8 -10.20 14.26 33.15
N GLU A 9 -8.94 14.07 32.76
CA GLU A 9 -7.86 15.02 33.03
C GLU A 9 -7.05 15.28 31.75
N CYS A 10 -6.87 16.53 31.35
CA CYS A 10 -5.97 16.88 30.26
C CYS A 10 -4.49 16.80 30.70
N VAL A 11 -3.58 16.66 29.76
CA VAL A 11 -2.14 16.48 30.07
C VAL A 11 -1.54 17.65 30.83
N CYS A 12 -1.94 18.89 30.53
CA CYS A 12 -1.45 20.09 31.23
C CYS A 12 -2.12 20.34 32.59
N GLY A 13 -3.14 19.56 32.97
CA GLY A 13 -3.85 19.68 34.25
C GLY A 13 -4.83 20.85 34.36
N LYS A 14 -5.03 21.66 33.29
CA LYS A 14 -5.96 22.79 33.29
C LYS A 14 -7.40 22.35 33.54
N TYR A 15 -7.82 21.31 32.87
CA TYR A 15 -9.14 20.69 33.04
C TYR A 15 -9.01 19.36 33.74
N LYS A 16 -9.66 19.25 34.89
CA LYS A 16 -9.75 18.05 35.71
C LYS A 16 -11.21 17.81 36.09
N ARG A 17 -11.61 16.56 36.21
CA ARG A 17 -12.93 16.10 36.62
C ARG A 17 -13.94 16.03 35.47
N MET A 18 -14.96 15.19 35.71
CA MET A 18 -16.02 14.83 34.77
C MET A 18 -16.86 16.02 34.26
N LYS A 19 -16.92 17.11 35.02
CA LYS A 19 -17.69 18.31 34.60
C LYS A 19 -17.20 18.95 33.29
N PHE A 20 -15.96 18.68 32.93
CA PHE A 20 -15.33 19.18 31.70
C PHE A 20 -15.31 18.13 30.57
N LYS A 21 -16.06 17.03 30.71
CA LYS A 21 -16.12 15.97 29.70
C LYS A 21 -16.44 16.53 28.31
N GLY A 22 -15.65 16.09 27.32
CA GLY A 22 -15.81 16.47 25.91
C GLY A 22 -15.15 17.79 25.52
N ILE A 23 -14.57 18.54 26.47
CA ILE A 23 -13.85 19.77 26.17
C ILE A 23 -12.44 19.41 25.64
N ILE A 24 -12.05 20.04 24.55
CA ILE A 24 -10.67 19.98 24.04
C ILE A 24 -9.89 21.12 24.70
N CYS A 25 -8.83 20.77 25.42
CA CYS A 25 -8.02 21.77 26.09
C CYS A 25 -7.29 22.66 25.08
N GLU A 26 -7.53 23.96 25.14
CA GLU A 26 -6.88 24.94 24.25
C GLU A 26 -5.36 25.05 24.46
N LYS A 27 -4.84 24.63 25.62
CA LYS A 27 -3.39 24.68 25.93
C LYS A 27 -2.64 23.43 25.42
N CYS A 28 -3.19 22.24 25.64
CA CYS A 28 -2.49 20.98 25.29
C CYS A 28 -3.19 20.17 24.21
N GLY A 29 -4.36 20.60 23.72
CA GLY A 29 -5.11 19.95 22.65
C GLY A 29 -5.76 18.62 23.02
N VAL A 30 -5.64 18.15 24.27
CA VAL A 30 -6.18 16.88 24.72
C VAL A 30 -7.66 17.00 25.09
N GLU A 31 -8.48 16.10 24.57
CA GLU A 31 -9.89 15.99 24.95
C GLU A 31 -10.04 15.39 26.34
N VAL A 32 -10.91 15.97 27.16
CA VAL A 32 -11.23 15.47 28.51
C VAL A 32 -12.23 14.33 28.39
N THR A 33 -11.73 13.11 28.42
CA THR A 33 -12.53 11.87 28.28
C THR A 33 -11.89 10.72 29.06
N LEU A 34 -12.46 9.52 28.93
CA LEU A 34 -11.91 8.31 29.54
C LEU A 34 -10.59 7.89 28.84
N THR A 35 -9.67 7.33 29.61
CA THR A 35 -8.40 6.76 29.08
C THR A 35 -8.62 5.60 28.13
N LYS A 36 -9.77 4.92 28.21
CA LYS A 36 -10.15 3.83 27.33
C LYS A 36 -10.00 4.15 25.84
N VAL A 37 -10.20 5.40 25.44
CA VAL A 37 -10.07 5.84 24.05
C VAL A 37 -8.66 5.62 23.50
N ARG A 38 -7.65 5.53 24.37
CA ARG A 38 -6.26 5.22 23.98
C ARG A 38 -6.05 3.80 23.46
N ARG A 39 -7.04 2.91 23.68
CA ARG A 39 -7.10 1.55 23.09
C ARG A 39 -7.91 1.49 21.81
N GLU A 40 -8.70 2.51 21.53
CA GLU A 40 -9.70 2.49 20.46
C GLU A 40 -9.33 3.44 19.32
N ARG A 41 -8.71 4.59 19.62
CA ARG A 41 -8.41 5.61 18.62
C ARG A 41 -7.15 5.26 17.84
N MET A 42 -7.30 5.20 16.52
CA MET A 42 -6.19 5.08 15.59
C MET A 42 -5.80 6.45 15.04
N GLY A 43 -4.54 6.62 14.76
CA GLY A 43 -4.02 7.71 13.95
C GLY A 43 -3.70 7.25 12.53
N HIS A 44 -3.20 8.18 11.71
CA HIS A 44 -2.68 7.87 10.39
C HIS A 44 -1.55 8.82 10.01
N ILE A 45 -0.66 8.37 9.16
CA ILE A 45 0.45 9.16 8.61
C ILE A 45 0.28 9.17 7.09
N PRO A 46 -0.13 10.32 6.48
CA PRO A 46 -0.10 10.45 5.03
C PRO A 46 1.35 10.36 4.53
N LEU A 47 1.59 9.53 3.55
CA LEU A 47 2.91 9.39 2.94
C LEU A 47 3.13 10.50 1.91
N ALA A 48 4.38 10.96 1.78
CA ALA A 48 4.76 11.95 0.76
C ALA A 48 4.68 11.37 -0.67
N ALA A 49 4.89 10.06 -0.81
CA ALA A 49 4.76 9.30 -2.05
C ALA A 49 4.16 7.92 -1.78
N PRO A 50 3.46 7.31 -2.75
CA PRO A 50 2.95 5.96 -2.61
C PRO A 50 4.08 4.94 -2.39
N VAL A 51 3.82 3.92 -1.57
CA VAL A 51 4.77 2.86 -1.25
C VAL A 51 4.11 1.50 -1.39
N ALA A 52 4.77 0.56 -2.08
CA ALA A 52 4.29 -0.80 -2.18
C ALA A 52 4.38 -1.54 -0.84
N HIS A 53 3.28 -2.17 -0.43
CA HIS A 53 3.26 -2.97 0.79
C HIS A 53 4.15 -4.22 0.62
N ILE A 54 5.09 -4.40 1.53
CA ILE A 54 6.11 -5.46 1.46
C ILE A 54 5.52 -6.88 1.34
N TRP A 55 4.40 -7.15 2.03
CA TRP A 55 3.74 -8.45 1.98
C TRP A 55 3.16 -8.79 0.60
N PHE A 56 2.78 -7.79 -0.18
CA PHE A 56 2.22 -8.00 -1.52
C PHE A 56 3.29 -7.93 -2.61
N LEU A 57 4.43 -7.29 -2.31
CA LEU A 57 5.56 -7.19 -3.21
C LEU A 57 6.50 -8.41 -3.09
N LYS A 58 7.04 -8.65 -1.89
CA LYS A 58 8.11 -9.66 -1.67
C LYS A 58 7.62 -11.05 -1.25
N SER A 59 6.31 -11.28 -1.20
CA SER A 59 5.79 -12.65 -1.07
C SER A 59 6.19 -13.50 -2.28
N LEU A 60 6.41 -14.78 -2.08
CA LEU A 60 6.70 -15.72 -3.16
C LEU A 60 5.50 -16.64 -3.44
N PRO A 61 4.82 -16.47 -4.57
CA PRO A 61 5.03 -15.46 -5.63
C PRO A 61 4.49 -14.06 -5.24
N SER A 62 5.08 -13.01 -5.82
CA SER A 62 4.59 -11.63 -5.63
C SER A 62 3.13 -11.49 -6.06
N ARG A 63 2.27 -10.98 -5.19
CA ARG A 63 0.85 -10.79 -5.51
C ARG A 63 0.64 -9.69 -6.55
N ILE A 64 1.40 -8.60 -6.44
CA ILE A 64 1.42 -7.52 -7.44
C ILE A 64 1.91 -8.08 -8.78
N GLY A 65 3.02 -8.84 -8.76
CA GLY A 65 3.56 -9.46 -9.96
C GLY A 65 2.61 -10.46 -10.63
N LEU A 66 1.85 -11.23 -9.85
CA LEU A 66 0.85 -12.15 -10.39
C LEU A 66 -0.30 -11.44 -11.10
N LEU A 67 -0.79 -10.32 -10.55
CA LEU A 67 -1.86 -9.54 -11.17
C LEU A 67 -1.42 -8.85 -12.44
N LEU A 68 -0.23 -8.22 -12.43
CA LEU A 68 0.31 -7.48 -13.58
C LEU A 68 1.03 -8.40 -14.59
N ASP A 69 1.19 -9.68 -14.29
CA ASP A 69 2.00 -10.66 -15.03
C ASP A 69 3.47 -10.21 -15.22
N LEU A 70 4.02 -9.55 -14.20
CA LEU A 70 5.39 -9.06 -14.17
C LEU A 70 6.28 -9.91 -13.25
N ALA A 71 7.55 -10.04 -13.62
CA ALA A 71 8.55 -10.66 -12.76
C ALA A 71 8.88 -9.73 -11.56
N LEU A 72 9.22 -10.32 -10.40
CA LEU A 72 9.57 -9.54 -9.21
C LEU A 72 10.75 -8.58 -9.47
N LYS A 73 11.77 -9.04 -10.19
CA LYS A 73 12.95 -8.21 -10.55
C LYS A 73 12.56 -6.97 -11.34
N ASP A 74 11.61 -7.09 -12.25
CA ASP A 74 11.14 -5.99 -13.08
C ASP A 74 10.31 -5.00 -12.27
N LEU A 75 9.45 -5.50 -11.38
CA LEU A 75 8.74 -4.67 -10.42
C LEU A 75 9.69 -3.88 -9.52
N GLU A 76 10.73 -4.54 -9.00
CA GLU A 76 11.73 -3.89 -8.15
C GLU A 76 12.46 -2.76 -8.89
N LYS A 77 12.86 -2.95 -10.15
CA LYS A 77 13.47 -1.89 -10.97
C LYS A 77 12.58 -0.67 -11.10
N VAL A 78 11.29 -0.87 -11.33
CA VAL A 78 10.33 0.24 -11.44
C VAL A 78 10.14 0.93 -10.09
N LEU A 79 9.94 0.16 -9.02
CA LEU A 79 9.68 0.69 -7.67
C LEU A 79 10.89 1.41 -7.07
N TYR A 80 12.11 0.98 -7.39
CA TYR A 80 13.35 1.59 -6.91
C TYR A 80 13.89 2.67 -7.86
N PHE A 81 13.08 3.11 -8.83
CA PHE A 81 13.43 4.20 -9.76
C PHE A 81 14.62 3.90 -10.67
N GLU A 82 14.84 2.63 -11.03
CA GLU A 82 15.89 2.21 -11.96
C GLU A 82 15.38 2.13 -13.41
N SER A 83 14.08 1.95 -13.63
CA SER A 83 13.49 1.76 -14.96
C SER A 83 12.06 2.29 -15.02
N PHE A 84 11.67 2.73 -16.21
CA PHE A 84 10.32 3.16 -16.52
C PHE A 84 9.44 1.98 -16.92
N ILE A 85 8.14 2.09 -16.72
CA ILE A 85 7.15 1.14 -17.22
C ILE A 85 6.16 1.87 -18.12
N VAL A 86 5.85 1.28 -19.27
CA VAL A 86 4.85 1.81 -20.20
C VAL A 86 3.46 1.58 -19.62
N THR A 87 2.77 2.67 -19.30
CA THR A 87 1.37 2.65 -18.85
C THR A 87 0.40 2.68 -20.01
N GLU A 88 0.68 3.51 -21.00
CA GLU A 88 -0.12 3.63 -22.22
C GLU A 88 0.80 3.65 -23.45
N PRO A 89 0.76 2.61 -24.31
CA PRO A 89 1.62 2.52 -25.50
C PRO A 89 1.17 3.46 -26.63
N GLY A 90 -0.04 4.04 -26.55
CA GLY A 90 -0.58 4.89 -27.60
C GLY A 90 -0.75 4.13 -28.94
N MET A 91 -0.42 4.80 -30.05
CA MET A 91 -0.46 4.21 -31.40
C MET A 91 0.87 3.58 -31.85
N ILE A 92 1.86 3.49 -30.96
CA ILE A 92 3.21 3.02 -31.28
C ILE A 92 3.22 1.48 -31.25
N LYS A 93 3.31 0.87 -32.44
CA LYS A 93 3.25 -0.60 -32.60
C LYS A 93 4.41 -1.35 -31.96
N SER A 94 5.55 -0.71 -31.76
CA SER A 94 6.74 -1.29 -31.13
C SER A 94 6.64 -1.36 -29.59
N LEU A 95 5.74 -0.59 -28.97
CA LEU A 95 5.55 -0.54 -27.53
C LEU A 95 4.38 -1.42 -27.09
N LYS A 96 4.57 -2.07 -25.95
CA LYS A 96 3.52 -2.86 -25.29
C LYS A 96 3.25 -2.30 -23.89
N LYS A 97 2.00 -2.36 -23.46
CA LYS A 97 1.64 -2.06 -22.07
C LYS A 97 2.43 -2.99 -21.14
N PHE A 98 2.89 -2.49 -20.01
CA PHE A 98 3.78 -3.16 -19.04
C PHE A 98 5.22 -3.40 -19.51
N GLN A 99 5.62 -2.91 -20.67
CA GLN A 99 7.02 -2.99 -21.12
C GLN A 99 7.89 -2.12 -20.21
N ILE A 100 9.06 -2.65 -19.85
CA ILE A 100 10.05 -1.95 -19.04
C ILE A 100 11.06 -1.32 -19.98
N LEU A 101 11.36 -0.06 -19.72
CA LEU A 101 12.31 0.75 -20.47
C LEU A 101 13.42 1.25 -19.54
N SER A 102 14.64 1.22 -20.00
CA SER A 102 15.73 1.94 -19.34
C SER A 102 15.55 3.46 -19.50
N ASP A 103 16.32 4.23 -18.76
CA ASP A 103 16.26 5.69 -18.83
C ASP A 103 16.63 6.20 -20.24
N ASP A 104 17.68 5.60 -20.84
CA ASP A 104 18.12 5.93 -22.20
C ASP A 104 17.05 5.60 -23.26
N GLU A 105 16.45 4.40 -23.18
CA GLU A 105 15.38 3.98 -24.08
C GLU A 105 14.15 4.87 -23.96
N ASN A 106 13.77 5.22 -22.73
CA ASN A 106 12.64 6.10 -22.49
C ASN A 106 12.88 7.51 -23.02
N SER A 107 14.10 8.05 -22.85
CA SER A 107 14.49 9.36 -23.35
C SER A 107 14.49 9.38 -24.88
N ALA A 108 15.07 8.39 -25.53
CA ALA A 108 15.07 8.25 -26.98
C ALA A 108 13.64 8.16 -27.56
N LEU A 109 12.78 7.35 -26.94
CA LEU A 109 11.38 7.23 -27.36
C LEU A 109 10.58 8.52 -27.17
N LYS A 110 10.88 9.27 -26.12
CA LYS A 110 10.25 10.58 -25.89
C LYS A 110 10.71 11.64 -26.89
N GLU A 111 11.97 11.60 -27.29
CA GLU A 111 12.48 12.48 -28.35
C GLU A 111 11.85 12.17 -29.72
N GLU A 112 11.65 10.88 -30.02
CA GLU A 112 11.09 10.44 -31.31
C GLU A 112 9.57 10.61 -31.39
N HIS A 113 8.85 10.30 -30.33
CA HIS A 113 7.39 10.17 -30.32
C HIS A 113 6.66 11.18 -29.42
N GLY A 114 7.40 11.99 -28.64
CA GLY A 114 6.83 12.99 -27.73
C GLY A 114 5.82 12.37 -26.75
N ASP A 115 4.66 13.00 -26.64
CA ASP A 115 3.58 12.59 -25.73
C ASP A 115 2.63 11.53 -26.31
N SER A 116 3.01 10.86 -27.41
CA SER A 116 2.17 9.82 -28.04
C SER A 116 2.04 8.55 -27.23
N PHE A 117 2.84 8.37 -26.20
CA PHE A 117 2.79 7.26 -25.24
C PHE A 117 3.02 7.77 -23.82
N GLN A 118 2.64 7.00 -22.83
CA GLN A 118 2.89 7.31 -21.42
C GLN A 118 3.76 6.25 -20.78
N SER A 119 4.84 6.69 -20.16
CA SER A 119 5.69 5.90 -19.30
C SER A 119 5.78 6.56 -17.93
N MET A 120 5.80 5.76 -16.90
CA MET A 120 5.89 6.21 -15.51
C MET A 120 6.93 5.40 -14.75
N ILE A 121 7.35 5.90 -13.60
CA ILE A 121 8.32 5.26 -12.71
C ILE A 121 7.81 5.28 -11.27
N GLY A 122 8.31 4.38 -10.43
CA GLY A 122 7.97 4.32 -9.02
C GLY A 122 6.63 3.63 -8.72
N ALA A 123 6.22 3.73 -7.46
CA ALA A 123 5.01 3.07 -6.98
C ALA A 123 3.71 3.67 -7.57
N GLU A 124 3.73 4.94 -7.97
CA GLU A 124 2.60 5.58 -8.66
C GLU A 124 2.26 4.89 -9.97
N ALA A 125 3.29 4.50 -10.74
CA ALA A 125 3.12 3.76 -11.99
C ALA A 125 2.39 2.43 -11.73
N ILE A 126 2.84 1.69 -10.74
CA ILE A 126 2.25 0.40 -10.37
C ILE A 126 0.82 0.58 -9.83
N GLN A 127 0.58 1.62 -9.03
CA GLN A 127 -0.75 1.94 -8.52
C GLN A 127 -1.73 2.25 -9.67
N LYS A 128 -1.33 3.07 -10.63
CA LYS A 128 -2.12 3.38 -11.83
C LYS A 128 -2.46 2.10 -12.59
N LEU A 129 -1.46 1.26 -12.89
CA LEU A 129 -1.67 0.00 -13.61
C LEU A 129 -2.60 -0.96 -12.87
N LEU A 130 -2.50 -1.05 -11.53
CA LEU A 130 -3.40 -1.86 -10.71
C LEU A 130 -4.84 -1.33 -10.70
N SER A 131 -5.02 0.01 -10.73
CA SER A 131 -6.35 0.63 -10.77
C SER A 131 -7.09 0.42 -12.09
N GLU A 132 -6.33 0.23 -13.18
CA GLU A 132 -6.87 0.00 -14.53
C GLU A 132 -7.27 -1.46 -14.81
N ILE A 133 -6.98 -2.39 -13.88
CA ILE A 133 -7.33 -3.80 -14.06
C ILE A 133 -8.83 -4.01 -13.90
N ASP A 134 -9.47 -4.46 -14.97
CA ASP A 134 -10.84 -4.98 -14.91
C ASP A 134 -10.83 -6.46 -14.48
N LEU A 135 -11.04 -6.67 -13.18
CA LEU A 135 -10.99 -8.01 -12.56
C LEU A 135 -11.95 -9.03 -13.18
N PRO A 136 -13.22 -8.69 -13.51
CA PRO A 136 -14.13 -9.60 -14.21
C PRO A 136 -13.60 -10.05 -15.56
N SER A 137 -13.13 -9.14 -16.39
CA SER A 137 -12.55 -9.48 -17.72
C SER A 137 -11.27 -10.31 -17.57
N GLU A 138 -10.42 -10.00 -16.60
CA GLU A 138 -9.22 -10.79 -16.30
C GLU A 138 -9.55 -12.21 -15.84
N GLN A 139 -10.61 -12.40 -15.06
CA GLN A 139 -11.07 -13.73 -14.66
C GLN A 139 -11.41 -14.60 -15.87
N VAL A 140 -12.16 -14.04 -16.84
CA VAL A 140 -12.54 -14.76 -18.06
C VAL A 140 -11.31 -15.12 -18.88
N LYS A 141 -10.43 -14.15 -19.15
CA LYS A 141 -9.18 -14.37 -19.90
C LYS A 141 -8.32 -15.48 -19.29
N VAL A 142 -8.08 -15.41 -17.98
CA VAL A 142 -7.24 -16.41 -17.29
C VAL A 142 -7.87 -17.81 -17.34
N ARG A 143 -9.20 -17.92 -17.28
CA ARG A 143 -9.90 -19.21 -17.44
C ARG A 143 -9.78 -19.77 -18.87
N GLU A 144 -9.88 -18.93 -19.87
CA GLU A 144 -9.69 -19.32 -21.27
C GLU A 144 -8.25 -19.77 -21.53
N GLU A 145 -7.27 -19.01 -21.06
CA GLU A 145 -5.84 -19.38 -21.13
C GLU A 145 -5.55 -20.69 -20.40
N LEU A 146 -6.18 -20.93 -19.26
CA LEU A 146 -6.01 -22.16 -18.49
C LEU A 146 -6.54 -23.38 -19.23
N SER A 147 -7.65 -23.23 -19.96
CA SER A 147 -8.25 -24.29 -20.75
C SER A 147 -7.46 -24.60 -22.03
N SER A 148 -6.82 -23.61 -22.63
CA SER A 148 -6.06 -23.74 -23.89
C SER A 148 -4.60 -24.17 -23.68
N THR A 149 -4.03 -23.97 -22.48
CA THR A 149 -2.62 -24.23 -22.21
C THR A 149 -2.35 -25.70 -21.93
N SER A 150 -1.35 -26.28 -22.59
CA SER A 150 -0.88 -27.66 -22.36
C SER A 150 0.25 -27.76 -21.31
N SER A 151 1.00 -26.67 -21.09
CA SER A 151 2.16 -26.63 -20.19
C SER A 151 1.77 -26.64 -18.72
N GLU A 152 2.21 -27.63 -17.95
CA GLU A 152 1.92 -27.74 -16.50
C GLU A 152 2.43 -26.55 -15.67
N THR A 153 3.61 -26.04 -16.01
CA THR A 153 4.20 -24.88 -15.28
C THR A 153 3.37 -23.63 -15.49
N LYS A 154 2.91 -23.39 -16.73
CA LYS A 154 1.99 -22.28 -17.02
C LYS A 154 0.65 -22.48 -16.32
N LYS A 155 0.08 -23.69 -16.35
CA LYS A 155 -1.14 -24.01 -15.61
C LYS A 155 -1.05 -23.68 -14.13
N LYS A 156 0.03 -24.07 -13.47
CA LYS A 156 0.26 -23.76 -12.04
C LYS A 156 0.31 -22.24 -11.77
N LYS A 157 0.95 -21.46 -12.67
CA LYS A 157 0.98 -20.00 -12.57
C LYS A 157 -0.42 -19.39 -12.75
N LEU A 158 -1.14 -19.81 -13.79
CA LEU A 158 -2.50 -19.34 -14.09
C LEU A 158 -3.50 -19.67 -12.98
N VAL A 159 -3.41 -20.86 -12.38
CA VAL A 159 -4.26 -21.23 -11.22
C VAL A 159 -4.01 -20.32 -10.03
N LYS A 160 -2.75 -19.98 -9.74
CA LYS A 160 -2.43 -19.02 -8.67
C LYS A 160 -2.97 -17.63 -8.96
N ARG A 161 -2.85 -17.15 -10.23
CA ARG A 161 -3.40 -15.88 -10.67
C ARG A 161 -4.92 -15.86 -10.57
N LEU A 162 -5.59 -16.91 -11.05
CA LEU A 162 -7.05 -17.05 -10.98
C LEU A 162 -7.56 -16.99 -9.55
N LYS A 163 -6.95 -17.75 -8.63
CA LYS A 163 -7.31 -17.71 -7.21
C LYS A 163 -7.18 -16.32 -6.60
N LEU A 164 -6.16 -15.57 -7.00
CA LEU A 164 -5.95 -14.20 -6.52
C LEU A 164 -7.03 -13.25 -7.06
N VAL A 165 -7.35 -13.33 -8.35
CA VAL A 165 -8.41 -12.53 -8.97
C VAL A 165 -9.77 -12.83 -8.33
N GLU A 166 -10.08 -14.11 -8.11
CA GLU A 166 -11.32 -14.53 -7.45
C GLU A 166 -11.40 -14.06 -6.01
N ALA A 167 -10.28 -14.04 -5.27
CA ALA A 167 -10.22 -13.50 -3.92
C ALA A 167 -10.51 -11.99 -3.89
N PHE A 168 -9.98 -11.22 -4.84
CA PHE A 168 -10.31 -9.79 -4.96
C PHE A 168 -11.79 -9.57 -5.29
N LEU A 169 -12.34 -10.32 -6.23
CA LEU A 169 -13.76 -10.22 -6.61
C LEU A 169 -14.69 -10.55 -5.44
N SER A 170 -14.40 -11.61 -4.69
CA SER A 170 -15.22 -12.03 -3.55
C SER A 170 -15.15 -11.07 -2.37
N SER A 171 -13.97 -10.51 -2.09
CA SER A 171 -13.75 -9.59 -0.99
C SER A 171 -14.12 -8.14 -1.32
N LYS A 172 -14.37 -7.81 -2.59
CA LYS A 172 -14.60 -6.44 -3.09
C LYS A 172 -13.46 -5.47 -2.78
N LEU A 173 -12.25 -5.98 -2.54
CA LEU A 173 -11.06 -5.18 -2.35
C LEU A 173 -10.52 -4.71 -3.70
N LYS A 174 -9.92 -3.52 -3.72
CA LYS A 174 -9.31 -2.98 -4.94
C LYS A 174 -7.83 -3.34 -5.01
N PRO A 175 -7.32 -3.79 -6.17
CA PRO A 175 -5.89 -4.12 -6.33
C PRO A 175 -4.95 -2.96 -6.04
N GLU A 176 -5.34 -1.73 -6.34
CA GLU A 176 -4.57 -0.52 -6.08
C GLU A 176 -4.24 -0.29 -4.59
N TRP A 177 -5.01 -0.88 -3.67
CA TRP A 177 -4.77 -0.78 -2.24
C TRP A 177 -3.55 -1.57 -1.74
N MET A 178 -2.95 -2.39 -2.60
CA MET A 178 -1.64 -2.99 -2.32
C MET A 178 -0.50 -1.98 -2.33
N ILE A 179 -0.75 -0.78 -2.86
CA ILE A 179 0.12 0.39 -2.78
C ILE A 179 -0.46 1.34 -1.74
N MET A 180 0.33 1.67 -0.73
CA MET A 180 -0.10 2.48 0.41
C MET A 180 0.17 3.96 0.16
N ASN A 181 -0.83 4.78 0.42
CA ASN A 181 -0.72 6.25 0.46
C ASN A 181 -0.75 6.78 1.90
N VAL A 182 -1.23 5.96 2.82
CA VAL A 182 -1.41 6.31 4.23
C VAL A 182 -1.00 5.11 5.09
N ILE A 183 -0.25 5.37 6.15
CA ILE A 183 0.11 4.35 7.16
C ILE A 183 -0.83 4.49 8.35
N PRO A 184 -1.54 3.44 8.77
CA PRO A 184 -2.33 3.45 10.00
C PRO A 184 -1.41 3.39 11.22
N VAL A 185 -1.74 4.15 12.26
CA VAL A 185 -1.04 4.15 13.55
C VAL A 185 -1.91 3.47 14.58
N ILE A 186 -1.44 2.36 15.12
CA ILE A 186 -2.14 1.55 16.12
C ILE A 186 -2.32 2.37 17.42
N PRO A 187 -3.44 2.21 18.14
CA PRO A 187 -3.64 2.87 19.42
C PRO A 187 -2.48 2.66 20.38
N PRO A 188 -2.06 3.68 21.13
CA PRO A 188 -0.83 3.63 21.94
C PRO A 188 -0.85 2.58 23.06
N GLU A 189 -2.00 2.22 23.60
CA GLU A 189 -2.09 1.18 24.63
C GLU A 189 -1.97 -0.25 24.08
N LEU A 190 -2.10 -0.44 22.78
CA LEU A 190 -1.81 -1.73 22.11
C LEU A 190 -0.32 -1.91 21.80
N ARG A 191 0.49 -0.86 21.95
CA ARG A 191 1.95 -0.85 21.79
C ARG A 191 2.62 -0.09 22.93
N PRO A 192 2.41 -0.51 24.19
CA PRO A 192 2.80 0.27 25.34
C PRO A 192 4.32 0.40 25.46
N LEU A 193 4.75 1.56 25.98
CA LEU A 193 6.10 1.82 26.47
C LEU A 193 6.04 1.73 27.99
N VAL A 194 6.61 0.67 28.56
CA VAL A 194 6.54 0.39 29.99
C VAL A 194 7.87 0.74 30.65
N PRO A 195 7.88 1.62 31.66
CA PRO A 195 9.09 1.89 32.43
C PRO A 195 9.46 0.67 33.29
N LEU A 196 10.73 0.31 33.26
CA LEU A 196 11.34 -0.72 34.12
C LEU A 196 12.17 -0.08 35.22
N ASP A 197 12.47 -0.86 36.25
CA ASP A 197 13.38 -0.45 37.28
C ASP A 197 14.77 -0.07 36.70
N GLY A 198 15.38 1.00 37.18
CA GLY A 198 16.68 1.48 36.70
C GLY A 198 16.63 2.42 35.49
N GLY A 199 15.48 3.04 35.20
CA GLY A 199 15.33 4.04 34.14
C GLY A 199 15.30 3.47 32.71
N ARG A 200 15.17 2.17 32.56
CA ARG A 200 14.98 1.49 31.27
C ARG A 200 13.50 1.43 30.90
N PHE A 201 13.23 1.34 29.59
CA PHE A 201 11.90 1.11 29.08
C PHE A 201 11.83 -0.21 28.33
N ALA A 202 10.76 -0.96 28.55
CA ALA A 202 10.38 -2.07 27.69
C ALA A 202 9.34 -1.58 26.68
N THR A 203 9.53 -1.91 25.44
CA THR A 203 8.62 -1.51 24.36
C THR A 203 8.20 -2.71 23.51
N SER A 204 7.08 -2.59 22.84
CA SER A 204 6.66 -3.55 21.82
C SER A 204 7.47 -3.31 20.54
N ASP A 205 7.79 -4.38 19.80
CA ASP A 205 8.45 -4.32 18.49
C ASP A 205 7.66 -3.47 17.46
N LEU A 206 6.36 -3.28 17.69
CA LEU A 206 5.51 -2.40 16.89
C LEU A 206 5.91 -0.92 16.97
N ASN A 207 6.64 -0.51 17.98
CA ASN A 207 7.14 0.86 18.11
C ASN A 207 8.42 1.09 17.30
N ASP A 208 9.18 0.03 17.03
CA ASP A 208 10.40 0.09 16.24
C ASP A 208 10.10 0.01 14.72
N LEU A 209 8.97 -0.55 14.38
CA LEU A 209 8.46 -0.66 13.00
C LEU A 209 7.68 0.57 12.58
#